data_4b82a3a7b79c75e85d8f6bcdf0a34111
#
_entry.id   4b82a3a7b79c75e85d8f6bcdf0a34111
#
_cell.length_a   1.000
_cell.length_b   1.000
_cell.length_c   1.000
_cell.angle_alpha   90.00
_cell.angle_beta   90.00
_cell.angle_gamma   90.00
#
_symmetry.space_group_name_H-M   'P 1'
#
loop_
_entity.id
_entity.type
_entity.pdbx_description
1 polymer ?
#
loop_
_entity_poly.entity_id
_entity_poly.type
_entity_poly.pdbx_seq_one_letter_code
_entity_poly.pdbx_strand_id
1 'polypeptide(L)'
;MRCVWCDSEYTFYGGEKIAFDDIFAKLDEFGCKLVEVTGGEPLAQKNVFPFISELCGRGYEVLIETGGYVSTEDVDDRASVILDVKCPASGESERNHWDNLSRLRSERDEVKFVIADMNDWDFARRVIEEYDLANRAKEVLISPVHGVENLAELAEAVSRSGLSLRLNLQLHKYIWGPEARGV
;
A
#
# COMPACT_ATOMS: atom_id res chain seq x y z
N MET A 1 3.20 -2.37 12.37
CA MET A 1 3.35 -0.90 12.40
C MET A 1 2.17 -0.26 13.11
N ARG A 2 2.33 0.95 13.62
CA ARG A 2 1.32 1.69 14.41
C ARG A 2 1.41 3.18 14.03
N CYS A 3 1.07 3.51 12.80
CA CYS A 3 1.13 4.90 12.31
C CYS A 3 0.19 5.80 13.11
N VAL A 4 0.58 7.06 13.31
CA VAL A 4 -0.18 8.05 14.09
C VAL A 4 -1.60 8.26 13.55
N TRP A 5 -1.79 8.15 12.24
CA TRP A 5 -3.09 8.33 11.55
C TRP A 5 -3.70 7.03 11.05
N CYS A 6 -3.38 5.88 11.70
CA CYS A 6 -3.90 4.60 11.24
C CYS A 6 -5.43 4.56 11.33
N ASP A 7 -6.10 4.37 10.19
CA ASP A 7 -7.55 4.23 10.09
C ASP A 7 -8.03 2.77 10.22
N SER A 8 -7.09 1.83 10.28
CA SER A 8 -7.34 0.40 10.30
C SER A 8 -6.97 -0.26 11.63
N GLU A 9 -6.90 0.49 12.75
CA GLU A 9 -6.53 -0.05 14.07
C GLU A 9 -7.44 -1.18 14.54
N TYR A 10 -8.71 -1.17 14.09
CA TYR A 10 -9.68 -2.24 14.40
C TYR A 10 -9.23 -3.61 13.85
N THR A 11 -8.36 -3.66 12.84
CA THR A 11 -7.84 -4.92 12.26
C THR A 11 -6.74 -5.58 13.11
N PHE A 12 -6.24 -4.89 14.13
CA PHE A 12 -5.14 -5.40 14.96
C PHE A 12 -5.56 -6.47 15.97
N TYR A 13 -6.84 -6.58 16.22
CA TYR A 13 -7.42 -7.47 17.23
C TYR A 13 -8.69 -8.16 16.71
N GLY A 14 -9.01 -9.33 17.28
CA GLY A 14 -10.31 -9.96 17.11
C GLY A 14 -10.56 -10.61 15.73
N GLY A 15 -9.51 -10.89 14.96
CA GLY A 15 -9.65 -11.60 13.68
C GLY A 15 -10.16 -13.04 13.85
N GLU A 16 -10.89 -13.52 12.86
CA GLU A 16 -11.37 -14.90 12.77
C GLU A 16 -10.51 -15.71 11.80
N LYS A 17 -10.37 -17.01 12.11
CA LYS A 17 -9.75 -17.95 11.17
C LYS A 17 -10.80 -18.41 10.18
N ILE A 18 -10.57 -18.12 8.91
CA ILE A 18 -11.43 -18.51 7.80
C ILE A 18 -10.65 -19.48 6.92
N ALA A 19 -11.28 -20.58 6.48
CA ALA A 19 -10.67 -21.49 5.54
C ALA A 19 -10.57 -20.85 4.15
N PHE A 20 -9.56 -21.22 3.36
CA PHE A 20 -9.40 -20.69 2.00
C PHE A 20 -10.61 -20.96 1.13
N ASP A 21 -11.21 -22.15 1.23
CA ASP A 21 -12.39 -22.51 0.44
C ASP A 21 -13.58 -21.57 0.74
N ASP A 22 -13.76 -21.16 2.01
CA ASP A 22 -14.81 -20.21 2.37
C ASP A 22 -14.53 -18.80 1.83
N ILE A 23 -13.26 -18.39 1.78
CA ILE A 23 -12.86 -17.13 1.16
C ILE A 23 -13.11 -17.18 -0.35
N PHE A 24 -12.71 -18.26 -1.02
CA PHE A 24 -12.92 -18.42 -2.45
C PHE A 24 -14.42 -18.44 -2.82
N ALA A 25 -15.25 -19.11 -2.03
CA ALA A 25 -16.70 -19.08 -2.22
C ALA A 25 -17.26 -17.64 -2.20
N LYS A 26 -16.80 -16.81 -1.27
CA LYS A 26 -17.19 -15.40 -1.21
C LYS A 26 -16.67 -14.61 -2.43
N LEU A 27 -15.44 -14.85 -2.86
CA LEU A 27 -14.89 -14.17 -4.05
C LEU A 27 -15.66 -14.52 -5.31
N ASP A 28 -16.10 -15.76 -5.45
CA ASP A 28 -16.94 -16.21 -6.56
C ASP A 28 -18.31 -15.51 -6.59
N GLU A 29 -18.90 -15.23 -5.40
CA GLU A 29 -20.14 -14.46 -5.30
C GLU A 29 -20.01 -13.02 -5.81
N PHE A 30 -18.83 -12.38 -5.61
CA PHE A 30 -18.56 -11.03 -6.14
C PHE A 30 -18.42 -11.00 -7.67
N GLY A 31 -18.01 -12.10 -8.29
CA GLY A 31 -17.80 -12.18 -9.74
C GLY A 31 -16.68 -11.29 -10.28
N CYS A 32 -15.87 -10.69 -9.40
CA CYS A 32 -14.71 -9.85 -9.76
C CYS A 32 -13.42 -10.70 -9.70
N LYS A 33 -12.56 -10.52 -10.70
CA LYS A 33 -11.27 -11.21 -10.75
C LYS A 33 -10.10 -10.38 -10.20
N LEU A 34 -10.34 -9.17 -9.74
CA LEU A 34 -9.37 -8.33 -9.04
C LEU A 34 -9.54 -8.51 -7.52
N VAL A 35 -8.46 -8.88 -6.84
CA VAL A 35 -8.43 -9.08 -5.39
C VAL A 35 -7.29 -8.29 -4.78
N GLU A 36 -7.59 -7.47 -3.79
CA GLU A 36 -6.58 -6.82 -2.97
C GLU A 36 -6.42 -7.54 -1.63
N VAL A 37 -5.20 -7.97 -1.36
CA VAL A 37 -4.81 -8.57 -0.08
C VAL A 37 -4.20 -7.48 0.79
N THR A 38 -4.92 -7.09 1.81
CA THR A 38 -4.57 -5.98 2.70
C THR A 38 -4.91 -6.31 4.17
N GLY A 39 -4.97 -5.31 5.02
CA GLY A 39 -5.32 -5.44 6.45
C GLY A 39 -4.40 -4.60 7.32
N GLY A 40 -3.96 -5.15 8.48
CA GLY A 40 -2.91 -4.53 9.27
C GLY A 40 -1.55 -4.65 8.56
N GLU A 41 -1.05 -5.88 8.46
CA GLU A 41 0.09 -6.26 7.61
C GLU A 41 -0.16 -7.68 7.11
N PRO A 42 -0.52 -7.84 5.84
CA PRO A 42 -0.85 -9.16 5.30
C PRO A 42 0.35 -10.10 5.31
N LEU A 43 1.56 -9.61 5.00
CA LEU A 43 2.77 -10.44 4.92
C LEU A 43 3.26 -10.94 6.28
N ALA A 44 2.74 -10.44 7.40
CA ALA A 44 3.02 -10.98 8.72
C ALA A 44 2.29 -12.31 8.98
N GLN A 45 1.31 -12.68 8.16
CA GLN A 45 0.56 -13.93 8.27
C GLN A 45 1.22 -15.02 7.42
N LYS A 46 1.70 -16.10 8.05
CA LYS A 46 2.41 -17.19 7.34
C LYS A 46 1.60 -17.83 6.20
N ASN A 47 0.27 -17.88 6.35
CA ASN A 47 -0.60 -18.50 5.35
C ASN A 47 -0.94 -17.55 4.18
N VAL A 48 -0.51 -16.29 4.21
CA VAL A 48 -0.80 -15.34 3.13
C VAL A 48 -0.08 -15.72 1.84
N PHE A 49 1.16 -16.18 1.91
CA PHE A 49 1.95 -16.54 0.73
C PHE A 49 1.32 -17.68 -0.08
N PRO A 50 0.98 -18.85 0.50
CA PRO A 50 0.27 -19.90 -0.25
C PRO A 50 -1.12 -19.44 -0.71
N PHE A 51 -1.81 -18.57 0.03
CA PHE A 51 -3.10 -18.00 -0.39
C PHE A 51 -2.96 -17.12 -1.63
N ILE A 52 -1.96 -16.21 -1.67
CA ILE A 52 -1.65 -15.39 -2.83
C ILE A 52 -1.34 -16.26 -4.06
N SER A 53 -0.51 -17.29 -3.90
CA SER A 53 -0.17 -18.20 -4.99
C SER A 53 -1.39 -18.95 -5.52
N GLU A 54 -2.31 -19.33 -4.64
CA GLU A 54 -3.56 -19.99 -5.04
C GLU A 54 -4.51 -19.04 -5.75
N LEU A 55 -4.65 -17.79 -5.29
CA LEU A 55 -5.40 -16.75 -6.00
C LEU A 55 -4.88 -16.56 -7.43
N CYS A 56 -3.57 -16.38 -7.58
CA CYS A 56 -2.93 -16.26 -8.89
C CYS A 56 -3.15 -17.53 -9.75
N GLY A 57 -3.08 -18.71 -9.14
CA GLY A 57 -3.34 -20.00 -9.79
C GLY A 57 -4.78 -20.15 -10.29
N ARG A 58 -5.75 -19.54 -9.62
CA ARG A 58 -7.17 -19.50 -10.02
C ARG A 58 -7.49 -18.38 -11.01
N GLY A 59 -6.47 -17.63 -11.47
CA GLY A 59 -6.61 -16.57 -12.47
C GLY A 59 -7.14 -15.25 -11.93
N TYR A 60 -6.99 -14.99 -10.64
CA TYR A 60 -7.23 -13.67 -10.09
C TYR A 60 -6.04 -12.75 -10.37
N GLU A 61 -6.31 -11.48 -10.66
CA GLU A 61 -5.35 -10.39 -10.56
C GLU A 61 -5.23 -10.01 -9.09
N VAL A 62 -4.02 -10.14 -8.53
CA VAL A 62 -3.79 -9.98 -7.10
C VAL A 62 -2.94 -8.76 -6.82
N LEU A 63 -3.48 -7.83 -6.05
CA LEU A 63 -2.75 -6.70 -5.47
C LEU A 63 -2.46 -7.00 -3.99
N ILE A 64 -1.31 -6.56 -3.49
CA ILE A 64 -0.90 -6.73 -2.10
C ILE A 64 -0.51 -5.36 -1.57
N GLU A 65 -1.33 -4.79 -0.67
CA GLU A 65 -0.97 -3.56 0.02
C GLU A 65 -0.26 -3.89 1.33
N THR A 66 1.05 -3.60 1.38
CA THR A 66 1.91 -3.89 2.54
C THR A 66 2.56 -2.63 3.10
N GLY A 67 2.67 -2.56 4.43
CA GLY A 67 3.40 -1.50 5.13
C GLY A 67 4.91 -1.56 4.96
N GLY A 68 5.44 -2.53 4.23
CA GLY A 68 6.84 -2.59 3.80
C GLY A 68 7.88 -2.94 4.86
N TYR A 69 7.46 -3.39 6.06
CA TYR A 69 8.42 -3.81 7.09
C TYR A 69 8.72 -5.32 7.10
N VAL A 70 7.95 -6.09 6.34
CA VAL A 70 8.19 -7.51 6.08
C VAL A 70 8.81 -7.64 4.69
N SER A 71 9.70 -8.61 4.51
CA SER A 71 10.29 -8.91 3.19
C SER A 71 9.21 -9.32 2.21
N THR A 72 9.30 -8.80 0.98
CA THR A 72 8.45 -9.19 -0.15
C THR A 72 9.02 -10.36 -0.96
N GLU A 73 10.15 -10.96 -0.51
CA GLU A 73 10.90 -11.97 -1.24
C GLU A 73 10.09 -13.23 -1.58
N ASP A 74 9.20 -13.64 -0.67
CA ASP A 74 8.39 -14.85 -0.83
C ASP A 74 7.03 -14.60 -1.52
N VAL A 75 6.77 -13.36 -1.96
CA VAL A 75 5.55 -13.02 -2.69
C VAL A 75 5.59 -13.62 -4.10
N ASP A 76 4.48 -14.28 -4.50
CA ASP A 76 4.33 -14.86 -5.84
C ASP A 76 4.55 -13.79 -6.93
N ASP A 77 5.40 -14.08 -7.91
CA ASP A 77 5.78 -13.14 -8.97
C ASP A 77 4.62 -12.67 -9.85
N ARG A 78 3.49 -13.35 -9.81
CA ARG A 78 2.27 -12.98 -10.55
C ARG A 78 1.46 -11.89 -9.84
N ALA A 79 1.61 -11.75 -8.53
CA ALA A 79 0.95 -10.70 -7.76
C ALA A 79 1.68 -9.35 -7.92
N SER A 80 0.95 -8.25 -7.81
CA SER A 80 1.49 -6.88 -7.77
C SER A 80 1.60 -6.42 -6.33
N VAL A 81 2.72 -5.78 -5.97
CA VAL A 81 2.96 -5.22 -4.65
C VAL A 81 2.74 -3.71 -4.67
N ILE A 82 1.93 -3.20 -3.76
CA ILE A 82 1.83 -1.78 -3.42
C ILE A 82 2.59 -1.58 -2.11
N LEU A 83 3.81 -1.11 -2.21
CA LEU A 83 4.74 -0.96 -1.09
C LEU A 83 4.58 0.42 -0.44
N ASP A 84 3.99 0.48 0.74
CA ASP A 84 3.81 1.72 1.48
C ASP A 84 5.07 2.04 2.30
N VAL A 85 5.92 2.93 1.77
CA VAL A 85 7.12 3.43 2.44
C VAL A 85 6.71 4.48 3.48
N LYS A 86 6.98 4.17 4.75
CA LYS A 86 6.56 5.02 5.87
C LYS A 86 7.45 6.26 5.99
N CYS A 87 6.79 7.42 5.95
CA CYS A 87 7.41 8.73 6.16
C CYS A 87 7.60 9.04 7.65
N PRO A 88 8.49 9.99 8.02
CA PRO A 88 8.83 10.30 9.41
C PRO A 88 7.63 10.62 10.30
N ALA A 89 6.68 11.43 9.84
CA ALA A 89 5.52 11.83 10.65
C ALA A 89 4.60 10.65 10.99
N SER A 90 4.70 9.51 10.29
CA SER A 90 4.00 8.28 10.65
C SER A 90 4.43 7.68 11.99
N GLY A 91 5.65 8.02 12.47
CA GLY A 91 6.30 7.40 13.63
C GLY A 91 6.88 6.00 13.38
N GLU A 92 6.82 5.50 12.13
CA GLU A 92 7.20 4.12 11.78
C GLU A 92 8.29 4.03 10.69
N SER A 93 8.89 5.15 10.29
CA SER A 93 9.88 5.22 9.19
C SER A 93 11.12 4.36 9.43
N GLU A 94 11.56 4.21 10.68
CA GLU A 94 12.70 3.37 11.05
C GLU A 94 12.47 1.86 10.78
N ARG A 95 11.23 1.47 10.52
CA ARG A 95 10.85 0.08 10.27
C ARG A 95 10.74 -0.27 8.79
N ASN A 96 11.01 0.66 7.89
CA ASN A 96 11.05 0.38 6.47
C ASN A 96 12.12 -0.69 6.16
N HIS A 97 11.72 -1.75 5.45
CA HIS A 97 12.65 -2.78 4.98
C HIS A 97 13.12 -2.41 3.57
N TRP A 98 14.22 -1.65 3.51
CA TRP A 98 14.73 -1.00 2.30
C TRP A 98 15.05 -1.96 1.16
N ASP A 99 15.41 -3.21 1.46
CA ASP A 99 15.67 -4.24 0.44
C ASP A 99 14.45 -4.51 -0.43
N ASN A 100 13.23 -4.24 0.05
CA ASN A 100 12.02 -4.37 -0.75
C ASN A 100 12.04 -3.46 -1.99
N LEU A 101 12.64 -2.26 -1.88
CA LEU A 101 12.77 -1.35 -3.02
C LEU A 101 13.68 -1.90 -4.12
N SER A 102 14.65 -2.77 -3.78
CA SER A 102 15.50 -3.40 -4.76
C SER A 102 14.80 -4.51 -5.55
N ARG A 103 13.67 -5.01 -5.05
CA ARG A 103 12.88 -6.11 -5.62
C ARG A 103 11.70 -5.66 -6.49
N LEU A 104 11.47 -4.36 -6.61
CA LEU A 104 10.37 -3.79 -7.40
C LEU A 104 10.45 -4.23 -8.87
N ARG A 105 9.30 -4.57 -9.42
CA ARG A 105 9.11 -4.93 -10.83
C ARG A 105 8.35 -3.79 -11.53
N SER A 106 9.02 -3.12 -12.44
CA SER A 106 8.54 -1.89 -13.07
C SER A 106 7.23 -2.03 -13.84
N GLU A 107 6.87 -3.26 -14.23
CA GLU A 107 5.64 -3.51 -15.00
C GLU A 107 4.40 -3.60 -14.11
N ARG A 108 4.56 -3.79 -12.78
CA ARG A 108 3.43 -4.11 -11.90
C ARG A 108 3.46 -3.54 -10.50
N ASP A 109 4.64 -3.37 -9.90
CA ASP A 109 4.73 -2.96 -8.52
C ASP A 109 4.65 -1.44 -8.36
N GLU A 110 3.96 -0.99 -7.34
CA GLU A 110 3.77 0.42 -7.03
C GLU A 110 4.42 0.76 -5.69
N VAL A 111 4.86 2.00 -5.55
CA VAL A 111 5.37 2.52 -4.27
C VAL A 111 4.48 3.65 -3.80
N LYS A 112 4.04 3.59 -2.55
CA LYS A 112 3.17 4.59 -1.94
C LYS A 112 3.87 5.29 -0.79
N PHE A 113 3.72 6.61 -0.74
CA PHE A 113 4.13 7.47 0.37
C PHE A 113 2.91 8.18 0.92
N VAL A 114 2.64 8.01 2.23
CA VAL A 114 1.58 8.74 2.92
C VAL A 114 2.16 9.97 3.55
N ILE A 115 1.69 11.14 3.13
CA ILE A 115 2.26 12.46 3.43
C ILE A 115 1.36 13.22 4.41
N ALA A 116 1.88 13.56 5.58
CA ALA A 116 1.18 14.38 6.57
C ALA A 116 1.58 15.86 6.49
N ASP A 117 2.82 16.14 6.11
CA ASP A 117 3.35 17.51 6.00
C ASP A 117 4.44 17.61 4.92
N MET A 118 4.99 18.80 4.73
CA MET A 118 6.04 19.02 3.71
C MET A 118 7.38 18.39 4.08
N ASN A 119 7.65 18.05 5.34
CA ASN A 119 8.85 17.29 5.70
C ASN A 119 8.74 15.84 5.21
N ASP A 120 7.54 15.26 5.28
CA ASP A 120 7.27 13.95 4.69
C ASP A 120 7.41 13.97 3.16
N TRP A 121 6.96 15.06 2.50
CA TRP A 121 7.19 15.25 1.07
C TRP A 121 8.69 15.31 0.72
N ASP A 122 9.47 16.09 1.46
CA ASP A 122 10.91 16.20 1.25
C ASP A 122 11.63 14.85 1.49
N PHE A 123 11.17 14.08 2.48
CA PHE A 123 11.64 12.72 2.71
C PHE A 123 11.30 11.81 1.53
N ALA A 124 10.03 11.78 1.11
CA ALA A 124 9.56 10.95 0.00
C ALA A 124 10.33 11.26 -1.29
N ARG A 125 10.49 12.55 -1.62
CA ARG A 125 11.25 12.99 -2.79
C ARG A 125 12.69 12.48 -2.78
N ARG A 126 13.40 12.58 -1.65
CA ARG A 126 14.76 12.04 -1.51
C ARG A 126 14.82 10.54 -1.74
N VAL A 127 13.88 9.78 -1.16
CA VAL A 127 13.81 8.33 -1.36
C VAL A 127 13.52 7.98 -2.81
N ILE A 128 12.59 8.70 -3.47
CA ILE A 128 12.27 8.51 -4.88
C ILE A 128 13.50 8.73 -5.77
N GLU A 129 14.26 9.79 -5.52
CA GLU A 129 15.47 10.13 -6.27
C GLU A 129 16.60 9.13 -5.96
N GLU A 130 16.84 8.78 -4.69
CA GLU A 130 17.91 7.88 -4.25
C GLU A 130 17.78 6.47 -4.83
N TYR A 131 16.54 5.95 -4.86
CA TYR A 131 16.25 4.60 -5.34
C TYR A 131 15.76 4.56 -6.80
N ASP A 132 15.73 5.71 -7.47
CA ASP A 132 15.23 5.86 -8.86
C ASP A 132 13.83 5.28 -9.06
N LEU A 133 12.94 5.50 -8.09
CA LEU A 133 11.62 4.86 -8.05
C LEU A 133 10.72 5.27 -9.21
N ALA A 134 10.86 6.50 -9.72
CA ALA A 134 10.09 6.99 -10.86
C ALA A 134 10.32 6.17 -12.15
N ASN A 135 11.46 5.45 -12.24
CA ASN A 135 11.79 4.57 -13.37
C ASN A 135 11.68 3.07 -13.01
N ARG A 136 11.72 2.73 -11.71
CA ARG A 136 11.80 1.34 -11.24
C ARG A 136 10.49 0.80 -10.68
N ALA A 137 9.53 1.64 -10.39
CA ALA A 137 8.16 1.24 -10.05
C ALA A 137 7.23 1.49 -11.25
N LYS A 138 6.13 0.76 -11.32
CA LYS A 138 5.05 1.02 -12.29
C LYS A 138 4.42 2.39 -12.03
N GLU A 139 4.20 2.71 -10.77
CA GLU A 139 3.67 4.00 -10.32
C GLU A 139 4.28 4.37 -8.97
N VAL A 140 4.47 5.66 -8.75
CA VAL A 140 4.78 6.22 -7.43
C VAL A 140 3.61 7.08 -6.96
N LEU A 141 2.99 6.65 -5.87
CA LEU A 141 1.77 7.23 -5.32
C LEU A 141 2.10 8.17 -4.16
N ILE A 142 1.71 9.43 -4.28
CA ILE A 142 1.78 10.42 -3.21
C ILE A 142 0.39 10.58 -2.62
N SER A 143 0.20 10.06 -1.41
CA SER A 143 -1.12 9.97 -0.76
C SER A 143 -1.18 10.88 0.47
N PRO A 144 -1.85 12.04 0.40
CA PRO A 144 -1.99 12.90 1.57
C PRO A 144 -2.83 12.22 2.65
N VAL A 145 -2.45 12.40 3.92
CA VAL A 145 -3.31 12.05 5.06
C VAL A 145 -4.62 12.82 4.92
N HIS A 146 -5.76 12.17 5.16
CA HIS A 146 -7.06 12.83 5.07
C HIS A 146 -7.16 14.00 6.07
N GLY A 147 -7.59 15.16 5.58
CA GLY A 147 -7.75 16.34 6.40
C GLY A 147 -6.47 17.18 6.60
N VAL A 148 -5.38 16.88 5.87
CA VAL A 148 -4.19 17.74 5.91
C VAL A 148 -4.52 19.16 5.42
N GLU A 149 -3.97 20.16 6.09
CA GLU A 149 -4.20 21.57 5.76
C GLU A 149 -3.52 21.99 4.45
N ASN A 150 -2.42 21.32 4.05
CA ASN A 150 -1.53 21.73 2.97
C ASN A 150 -1.75 20.97 1.65
N LEU A 151 -2.95 20.43 1.41
CA LEU A 151 -3.22 19.62 0.23
C LEU A 151 -2.89 20.34 -1.10
N ALA A 152 -3.23 21.63 -1.21
CA ALA A 152 -2.94 22.43 -2.40
C ALA A 152 -1.42 22.62 -2.61
N GLU A 153 -0.68 22.88 -1.53
CA GLU A 153 0.78 23.02 -1.56
C GLU A 153 1.45 21.73 -1.98
N LEU A 154 1.02 20.58 -1.43
CA LEU A 154 1.51 19.26 -1.82
C LEU A 154 1.22 18.99 -3.30
N ALA A 155 0.00 19.26 -3.77
CA ALA A 155 -0.38 19.03 -5.17
C ALA A 155 0.47 19.89 -6.13
N GLU A 156 0.78 21.14 -5.76
CA GLU A 156 1.66 22.01 -6.52
C GLU A 156 3.11 21.50 -6.51
N ALA A 157 3.62 21.04 -5.35
CA ALA A 157 4.96 20.48 -5.22
C ALA A 157 5.12 19.21 -6.07
N VAL A 158 4.14 18.30 -6.04
CA VAL A 158 4.10 17.10 -6.89
C VAL A 158 4.11 17.48 -8.38
N SER A 159 3.24 18.40 -8.79
CA SER A 159 3.13 18.85 -10.19
C SER A 159 4.42 19.50 -10.72
N ARG A 160 5.17 20.19 -9.85
CA ARG A 160 6.42 20.88 -10.21
C ARG A 160 7.67 20.05 -9.98
N SER A 161 7.56 18.85 -9.45
CA SER A 161 8.71 18.00 -9.11
C SER A 161 9.55 17.56 -10.30
N GLY A 162 8.95 17.51 -11.50
CA GLY A 162 9.56 16.94 -12.69
C GLY A 162 9.65 15.41 -12.68
N LEU A 163 9.08 14.75 -11.69
CA LEU A 163 9.05 13.29 -11.54
C LEU A 163 7.72 12.71 -12.03
N SER A 164 7.74 11.45 -12.50
CA SER A 164 6.52 10.71 -12.83
C SER A 164 5.85 10.23 -11.54
N LEU A 165 4.88 11.00 -11.05
CA LEU A 165 4.19 10.75 -9.79
C LEU A 165 2.68 10.84 -9.97
N ARG A 166 1.92 10.10 -9.13
CA ARG A 166 0.47 10.18 -9.07
C ARG A 166 0.03 10.67 -7.69
N LEU A 167 -0.70 11.78 -7.63
CA LEU A 167 -1.40 12.18 -6.41
C LEU A 167 -2.58 11.23 -6.19
N ASN A 168 -2.61 10.55 -5.05
CA ASN A 168 -3.57 9.49 -4.72
C ASN A 168 -4.36 9.83 -3.47
N LEU A 169 -5.61 10.31 -3.63
CA LEU A 169 -6.48 10.64 -2.51
C LEU A 169 -7.20 9.40 -1.96
N GLN A 170 -7.48 9.38 -0.65
CA GLN A 170 -8.33 8.38 0.00
C GLN A 170 -9.81 8.62 -0.36
N LEU A 171 -10.21 8.27 -1.58
CA LEU A 171 -11.54 8.58 -2.13
C LEU A 171 -12.69 8.06 -1.29
N HIS A 172 -12.52 6.89 -0.63
CA HIS A 172 -13.53 6.32 0.25
C HIS A 172 -13.94 7.29 1.37
N LYS A 173 -12.99 8.08 1.91
CA LYS A 173 -13.28 9.07 2.97
C LYS A 173 -14.10 10.25 2.48
N TYR A 174 -14.02 10.58 1.19
CA TYR A 174 -14.86 11.62 0.57
C TYR A 174 -16.25 11.07 0.20
N ILE A 175 -16.33 9.79 -0.19
CA ILE A 175 -17.59 9.18 -0.64
C ILE A 175 -18.46 8.77 0.55
N TRP A 176 -17.89 8.08 1.54
CA TRP A 176 -18.62 7.50 2.67
C TRP A 176 -18.33 8.16 4.02
N GLY A 177 -17.37 9.10 4.05
CA GLY A 177 -16.93 9.78 5.26
C GLY A 177 -15.73 9.10 5.94
N PRO A 178 -14.97 9.86 6.74
CA PRO A 178 -13.68 9.39 7.29
C PRO A 178 -13.79 8.26 8.30
N GLU A 179 -14.96 8.06 8.91
CA GLU A 179 -15.21 7.04 9.93
C GLU A 179 -15.82 5.74 9.36
N ALA A 180 -16.11 5.70 8.05
CA ALA A 180 -16.68 4.52 7.40
C ALA A 180 -15.67 3.36 7.38
N ARG A 181 -16.17 2.14 7.61
CA ARG A 181 -15.36 0.92 7.66
C ARG A 181 -15.86 -0.09 6.65
N GLY A 182 -14.95 -0.81 5.98
CA GLY A 182 -15.29 -1.85 5.03
C GLY A 182 -15.90 -1.32 3.73
N VAL A 183 -15.52 -0.13 3.32
CA VAL A 183 -16.00 0.58 2.11
C VAL A 183 -14.84 0.92 1.19
#